data_86c8e83e4036b22d50f3fb8d8dddc186
#
_entry.id   86c8e83e4036b22d50f3fb8d8dddc186
#
_cell.length_a   1.000
_cell.length_b   1.000
_cell.length_c   1.000
_cell.angle_alpha   90.00
_cell.angle_beta   90.00
_cell.angle_gamma   90.00
#
_symmetry.space_group_name_H-M   'P 1'
#
loop_
_entity.id
_entity.type
_entity.pdbx_description
1 polymer ?
#
loop_
_entity_poly.entity_id
_entity_poly.type
_entity_poly.pdbx_seq_one_letter_code
_entity_poly.pdbx_strand_id
1 'polypeptide(L)'
;MIKFENVNVTIQGKRILSDVNLEIQDGEFVLICGESGCGKTTMTKLINGLIPHFVKDVSVDGTITVCGRNVAEMPMYAIAELVGSVFQNPRTQFFYTNSNAEMAFGLENRGVEPEYIRKRIKNTINELDIEKLEDRNVFSMSGGEKQL
;
A
#
# COMPACT_ATOMS: atom_id res chain seq x y z
N MET A 1 4.95 13.42 1.05
CA MET A 1 3.81 14.29 0.65
C MET A 1 2.96 13.59 -0.40
N ILE A 2 1.61 13.58 -0.22
CA ILE A 2 0.64 13.06 -1.19
C ILE A 2 -0.28 14.21 -1.59
N LYS A 3 -0.58 14.35 -2.88
CA LYS A 3 -1.45 15.42 -3.37
C LYS A 3 -2.45 14.92 -4.40
N PHE A 4 -3.69 15.36 -4.28
CA PHE A 4 -4.79 15.20 -5.25
C PHE A 4 -5.15 16.58 -5.77
N GLU A 5 -5.21 16.76 -7.08
CA GLU A 5 -5.56 18.02 -7.73
C GLU A 5 -6.69 17.79 -8.74
N ASN A 6 -7.88 18.33 -8.43
CA ASN A 6 -9.10 18.23 -9.25
C ASN A 6 -9.46 16.79 -9.66
N VAL A 7 -9.25 15.82 -8.74
CA VAL A 7 -9.39 14.40 -9.06
C VAL A 7 -10.86 13.99 -9.15
N ASN A 8 -11.20 13.45 -10.31
CA ASN A 8 -12.49 12.85 -10.61
C ASN A 8 -12.30 11.39 -10.99
N VAL A 9 -13.13 10.50 -10.47
CA VAL A 9 -13.04 9.07 -10.78
C VAL A 9 -14.41 8.51 -11.14
N THR A 10 -14.47 7.87 -12.29
CA THR A 10 -15.64 7.12 -12.76
C THR A 10 -15.27 5.66 -12.96
N ILE A 11 -16.01 4.75 -12.39
CA ILE A 11 -15.82 3.29 -12.51
C ILE A 11 -17.10 2.69 -13.04
N GLN A 12 -17.01 1.94 -14.14
CA GLN A 12 -18.18 1.32 -14.80
C GLN A 12 -19.32 2.32 -15.04
N GLY A 13 -19.00 3.53 -15.51
CA GLY A 13 -19.96 4.59 -15.77
C GLY A 13 -20.53 5.30 -14.53
N LYS A 14 -20.20 4.83 -13.32
CA LYS A 14 -20.63 5.47 -12.06
C LYS A 14 -19.54 6.39 -11.53
N ARG A 15 -19.89 7.63 -11.23
CA ARG A 15 -18.98 8.59 -10.59
C ARG A 15 -18.78 8.24 -9.13
N ILE A 16 -17.53 8.01 -8.73
CA ILE A 16 -17.15 7.60 -7.38
C ILE A 16 -16.52 8.77 -6.61
N LEU A 17 -15.65 9.54 -7.26
CA LEU A 17 -15.06 10.75 -6.69
C LEU A 17 -15.32 11.94 -7.62
N SER A 18 -15.54 13.10 -7.04
CA SER A 18 -15.81 14.35 -7.75
C SER A 18 -14.99 15.47 -7.15
N ASP A 19 -14.17 16.10 -7.99
CA ASP A 19 -13.37 17.28 -7.67
C ASP A 19 -12.62 17.19 -6.34
N VAL A 20 -11.94 16.05 -6.11
CA VAL A 20 -11.18 15.83 -4.88
C VAL A 20 -9.90 16.64 -4.95
N ASN A 21 -9.73 17.53 -4.00
CA ASN A 21 -8.54 18.31 -3.77
C ASN A 21 -8.07 18.02 -2.33
N LEU A 22 -6.88 17.41 -2.18
CA LEU A 22 -6.34 16.99 -0.89
C LEU A 22 -4.83 17.07 -0.94
N GLU A 23 -4.22 17.56 0.11
CA GLU A 23 -2.78 17.55 0.30
C GLU A 23 -2.46 16.98 1.68
N ILE A 24 -1.57 15.97 1.72
CA ILE A 24 -1.09 15.33 2.95
C ILE A 24 0.42 15.56 3.00
N GLN A 25 0.86 16.24 4.03
CA GLN A 25 2.28 16.57 4.24
C GLN A 25 3.05 15.36 4.78
N ASP A 26 4.38 15.44 4.72
CA ASP A 26 5.24 14.43 5.33
C ASP A 26 5.08 14.46 6.85
N GLY A 27 4.98 13.27 7.46
CA GLY A 27 4.80 13.09 8.89
C GLY A 27 3.35 13.24 9.39
N GLU A 28 2.40 13.55 8.52
CA GLU A 28 0.99 13.61 8.90
C GLU A 28 0.36 12.22 9.07
N PHE A 29 -0.50 12.11 10.07
CA PHE A 29 -1.43 10.99 10.25
C PHE A 29 -2.84 11.45 9.84
N VAL A 30 -3.39 10.86 8.78
CA VAL A 30 -4.68 11.25 8.21
C VAL A 30 -5.70 10.12 8.33
N LEU A 31 -6.85 10.40 8.93
CA LEU A 31 -7.98 9.47 9.03
C LEU A 31 -9.05 9.87 8.01
N ILE A 32 -9.35 8.96 7.07
CA ILE A 32 -10.42 9.12 6.07
C ILE A 32 -11.70 8.44 6.59
N CYS A 33 -12.70 9.22 6.96
CA CYS A 33 -13.99 8.75 7.47
C CYS A 33 -15.11 9.00 6.45
N GLY A 34 -16.19 8.25 6.58
CA GLY A 34 -17.39 8.39 5.75
C GLY A 34 -18.17 7.09 5.64
N GLU A 35 -19.36 7.16 5.05
CA GLU A 35 -20.25 6.03 4.84
C GLU A 35 -19.64 4.93 3.96
N SER A 36 -20.18 3.71 4.06
CA SER A 36 -19.78 2.62 3.17
C SER A 36 -20.08 3.00 1.70
N GLY A 37 -19.11 2.79 0.82
CA GLY A 37 -19.24 3.08 -0.60
C GLY A 37 -18.98 4.55 -1.01
N CYS A 38 -18.63 5.45 -0.08
CA CYS A 38 -18.34 6.86 -0.41
C CYS A 38 -16.97 7.12 -1.09
N GLY A 39 -16.22 6.08 -1.44
CA GLY A 39 -14.97 6.24 -2.21
C GLY A 39 -13.66 6.15 -1.41
N LYS A 40 -13.67 5.88 -0.08
CA LYS A 40 -12.44 5.77 0.74
C LYS A 40 -11.42 4.78 0.17
N THR A 41 -11.86 3.57 -0.12
CA THR A 41 -11.01 2.53 -0.73
C THR A 41 -10.54 2.92 -2.15
N THR A 42 -11.34 3.69 -2.87
CA THR A 42 -10.94 4.23 -4.18
C THR A 42 -9.78 5.21 -4.02
N MET A 43 -9.82 6.10 -3.03
CA MET A 43 -8.71 7.02 -2.75
C MET A 43 -7.41 6.28 -2.41
N THR A 44 -7.46 5.27 -1.54
CA THR A 44 -6.25 4.48 -1.22
C THR A 44 -5.72 3.71 -2.42
N LYS A 45 -6.61 3.18 -3.29
CA LYS A 45 -6.21 2.51 -4.54
C LYS A 45 -5.61 3.46 -5.59
N LEU A 46 -5.96 4.72 -5.57
CA LEU A 46 -5.33 5.75 -6.41
C LEU A 46 -3.91 6.05 -5.92
N ILE A 47 -3.71 6.16 -4.60
CA ILE A 47 -2.40 6.45 -4.00
C ILE A 47 -1.40 5.32 -4.28
N ASN A 48 -1.81 4.06 -4.13
CA ASN A 48 -0.94 2.91 -4.35
C ASN A 48 -0.90 2.40 -5.81
N GLY A 49 -1.53 3.13 -6.73
CA GLY A 49 -1.49 2.84 -8.17
C GLY A 49 -2.34 1.65 -8.63
N LEU A 50 -3.10 0.99 -7.76
CA LEU A 50 -4.02 -0.08 -8.20
C LEU A 50 -5.10 0.46 -9.15
N ILE A 51 -5.44 1.72 -9.03
CA ILE A 51 -6.17 2.49 -10.02
C ILE A 51 -5.19 3.49 -10.64
N PRO A 52 -5.06 3.55 -11.96
CA PRO A 52 -5.82 2.83 -13.00
C PRO A 52 -5.26 1.46 -13.42
N HIS A 53 -4.07 1.04 -12.93
CA HIS A 53 -3.31 -0.06 -13.51
C HIS A 53 -4.02 -1.43 -13.51
N PHE A 54 -4.85 -1.73 -12.50
CA PHE A 54 -5.51 -3.03 -12.34
C PHE A 54 -7.03 -2.99 -12.34
N VAL A 55 -7.64 -1.80 -12.40
CA VAL A 55 -9.11 -1.66 -12.45
C VAL A 55 -9.52 -1.39 -13.88
N LYS A 56 -10.40 -2.24 -14.42
CA LYS A 56 -10.99 -2.06 -15.76
C LYS A 56 -12.13 -1.06 -15.73
N ASP A 57 -12.42 -0.47 -16.89
CA ASP A 57 -13.53 0.48 -17.08
C ASP A 57 -13.49 1.64 -16.09
N VAL A 58 -12.30 2.19 -15.88
CA VAL A 58 -12.05 3.34 -15.02
C VAL A 58 -11.59 4.54 -15.85
N SER A 59 -12.14 5.71 -15.53
CA SER A 59 -11.63 7.01 -15.97
C SER A 59 -11.19 7.79 -14.74
N VAL A 60 -9.98 8.32 -14.81
CA VAL A 60 -9.40 9.19 -13.77
C VAL A 60 -9.00 10.49 -14.45
N ASP A 61 -9.61 11.60 -14.03
CA ASP A 61 -9.26 12.96 -14.45
C ASP A 61 -8.61 13.68 -13.26
N GLY A 62 -7.75 14.63 -13.51
CA GLY A 62 -6.96 15.33 -12.50
C GLY A 62 -5.60 14.66 -12.28
N THR A 63 -4.88 15.07 -11.24
CA THR A 63 -3.52 14.61 -10.97
C THR A 63 -3.38 14.09 -9.55
N ILE A 64 -2.70 12.95 -9.40
CA ILE A 64 -2.35 12.40 -8.09
C ILE A 64 -0.83 12.24 -8.05
N THR A 65 -0.21 12.87 -7.06
CA THR A 65 1.24 12.76 -6.86
C THR A 65 1.58 12.15 -5.50
N VAL A 66 2.62 11.35 -5.49
CA VAL A 66 3.24 10.79 -4.27
C VAL A 66 4.73 11.16 -4.31
N CYS A 67 5.20 11.83 -3.27
CA CYS A 67 6.57 12.36 -3.21
C CYS A 67 6.93 13.18 -4.45
N GLY A 68 5.99 14.00 -4.94
CA GLY A 68 6.15 14.85 -6.13
C GLY A 68 6.12 14.13 -7.48
N ARG A 69 5.89 12.82 -7.52
CA ARG A 69 5.84 12.01 -8.76
C ARG A 69 4.41 11.63 -9.09
N ASN A 70 4.01 11.80 -10.36
CA ASN A 70 2.67 11.47 -10.84
C ASN A 70 2.45 9.95 -10.84
N VAL A 71 1.46 9.47 -10.09
CA VAL A 71 1.16 8.04 -9.95
C VAL A 71 0.79 7.39 -11.28
N ALA A 72 0.06 8.10 -12.14
CA ALA A 72 -0.37 7.57 -13.44
C ALA A 72 0.80 7.31 -14.42
N GLU A 73 1.93 7.96 -14.22
CA GLU A 73 3.12 7.85 -15.07
C GLU A 73 4.16 6.88 -14.53
N MET A 74 4.00 6.44 -13.24
CA MET A 74 4.95 5.53 -12.62
C MET A 74 4.58 4.06 -12.89
N PRO A 75 5.56 3.19 -13.18
CA PRO A 75 5.33 1.76 -13.17
C PRO A 75 5.08 1.27 -11.72
N MET A 76 4.32 0.18 -11.57
CA MET A 76 3.89 -0.34 -10.26
C MET A 76 5.04 -0.59 -9.29
N TYR A 77 6.17 -1.10 -9.75
CA TYR A 77 7.34 -1.34 -8.89
C TYR A 77 7.88 -0.04 -8.27
N ALA A 78 7.84 1.08 -9.03
CA ALA A 78 8.30 2.38 -8.53
C ALA A 78 7.31 2.99 -7.53
N ILE A 79 5.99 2.73 -7.69
CA ILE A 79 4.98 3.13 -6.71
C ILE A 79 5.15 2.31 -5.43
N ALA A 80 5.38 1.00 -5.52
CA ALA A 80 5.60 0.11 -4.38
C ALA A 80 6.85 0.47 -3.54
N GLU A 81 7.81 1.17 -4.11
CA GLU A 81 8.95 1.72 -3.36
C GLU A 81 8.59 2.92 -2.48
N LEU A 82 7.54 3.66 -2.85
CA LEU A 82 7.12 4.89 -2.17
C LEU A 82 5.92 4.66 -1.23
N VAL A 83 5.08 3.66 -1.53
CA VAL A 83 3.80 3.44 -0.85
C VAL A 83 3.70 2.03 -0.30
N GLY A 84 3.78 1.91 1.02
CA GLY A 84 3.39 0.68 1.72
C GLY A 84 1.87 0.60 1.85
N SER A 85 1.29 -0.57 1.60
CA SER A 85 -0.16 -0.79 1.68
C SER A 85 -0.50 -1.96 2.59
N VAL A 86 -1.43 -1.73 3.52
CA VAL A 86 -2.02 -2.80 4.33
C VAL A 86 -3.47 -2.97 3.89
N PHE A 87 -3.84 -4.17 3.44
CA PHE A 87 -5.18 -4.45 2.95
C PHE A 87 -6.09 -5.00 4.05
N GLN A 88 -7.38 -4.82 3.86
CA GLN A 88 -8.40 -5.30 4.81
C GLN A 88 -8.36 -6.82 5.03
N ASN A 89 -7.99 -7.59 4.01
CA ASN A 89 -7.79 -9.03 4.11
C ASN A 89 -6.31 -9.39 3.97
N PRO A 90 -5.59 -9.58 5.07
CA PRO A 90 -4.16 -9.89 5.02
C PRO A 90 -3.84 -11.24 4.37
N ARG A 91 -4.79 -12.19 4.38
CA ARG A 91 -4.57 -13.55 3.82
C ARG A 91 -4.25 -13.57 2.32
N THR A 92 -4.69 -12.56 1.58
CA THR A 92 -4.49 -12.46 0.13
C THR A 92 -3.17 -11.81 -0.25
N GLN A 93 -2.37 -11.37 0.72
CA GLN A 93 -1.11 -10.67 0.50
C GLN A 93 0.12 -11.56 0.60
N PHE A 94 0.02 -12.69 1.32
CA PHE A 94 1.17 -13.54 1.61
C PHE A 94 1.53 -14.46 0.45
N PHE A 95 2.80 -14.46 0.09
CA PHE A 95 3.42 -15.33 -0.90
C PHE A 95 4.11 -16.53 -0.25
N TYR A 96 4.67 -16.33 0.95
CA TYR A 96 5.40 -17.36 1.68
C TYR A 96 4.62 -17.89 2.89
N THR A 97 4.99 -19.09 3.30
CA THR A 97 4.44 -19.70 4.53
C THR A 97 5.19 -19.28 5.78
N ASN A 98 6.42 -18.82 5.63
CA ASN A 98 7.31 -18.41 6.72
C ASN A 98 7.38 -16.89 6.82
N SER A 99 7.28 -16.35 8.03
CA SER A 99 7.27 -14.90 8.28
C SER A 99 8.56 -14.20 7.88
N ASN A 100 9.72 -14.83 8.12
CA ASN A 100 10.99 -14.20 7.74
C ASN A 100 11.15 -14.14 6.22
N ALA A 101 10.72 -15.18 5.50
CA ALA A 101 10.71 -15.19 4.04
C ALA A 101 9.73 -14.15 3.48
N GLU A 102 8.55 -14.00 4.11
CA GLU A 102 7.58 -12.97 3.72
C GLU A 102 8.14 -11.55 3.91
N MET A 103 8.78 -11.27 5.04
CA MET A 103 9.44 -9.98 5.28
C MET A 103 10.61 -9.72 4.33
N ALA A 104 11.32 -10.77 3.91
CA ALA A 104 12.43 -10.66 2.95
C ALA A 104 11.96 -10.33 1.53
N PHE A 105 10.77 -10.82 1.14
CA PHE A 105 10.27 -10.84 -0.23
C PHE A 105 10.39 -9.51 -0.98
N GLY A 106 9.96 -8.41 -0.36
CA GLY A 106 10.03 -7.09 -0.98
C GLY A 106 11.46 -6.60 -1.27
N LEU A 107 12.40 -6.93 -0.39
CA LEU A 107 13.81 -6.57 -0.55
C LEU A 107 14.54 -7.50 -1.53
N GLU A 108 14.21 -8.79 -1.52
CA GLU A 108 14.73 -9.78 -2.47
C GLU A 108 14.35 -9.44 -3.91
N ASN A 109 13.09 -9.05 -4.15
CA ASN A 109 12.61 -8.62 -5.47
C ASN A 109 13.35 -7.37 -6.01
N ARG A 110 13.96 -6.60 -5.12
CA ARG A 110 14.79 -5.42 -5.46
C ARG A 110 16.27 -5.75 -5.61
N GLY A 111 16.66 -7.01 -5.45
CA GLY A 111 18.04 -7.45 -5.55
C GLY A 111 18.94 -6.93 -4.41
N VAL A 112 18.36 -6.67 -3.24
CA VAL A 112 19.12 -6.21 -2.07
C VAL A 112 19.98 -7.34 -1.52
N GLU A 113 21.19 -7.01 -1.06
CA GLU A 113 22.14 -7.98 -0.50
C GLU A 113 21.54 -8.77 0.68
N PRO A 114 21.70 -10.13 0.70
CA PRO A 114 21.09 -10.99 1.71
C PRO A 114 21.49 -10.64 3.16
N GLU A 115 22.70 -10.16 3.38
CA GLU A 115 23.16 -9.76 4.71
C GLU A 115 22.43 -8.52 5.22
N TYR A 116 22.21 -7.55 4.33
CA TYR A 116 21.40 -6.37 4.64
C TYR A 116 19.95 -6.75 4.94
N ILE A 117 19.35 -7.66 4.14
CA ILE A 117 17.97 -8.15 4.35
C ILE A 117 17.83 -8.75 5.75
N ARG A 118 18.73 -9.68 6.14
CA ARG A 118 18.70 -10.30 7.47
C ARG A 118 18.80 -9.27 8.60
N LYS A 119 19.71 -8.31 8.46
CA LYS A 119 19.88 -7.23 9.44
C LYS A 119 18.61 -6.36 9.53
N ARG A 120 18.00 -6.02 8.40
CA ARG A 120 16.79 -5.18 8.35
C ARG A 120 15.60 -5.88 8.99
N ILE A 121 15.38 -7.18 8.69
CA ILE A 121 14.33 -8.00 9.31
C ILE A 121 14.51 -8.02 10.83
N LYS A 122 15.71 -8.34 11.31
CA LYS A 122 15.99 -8.39 12.75
C LYS A 122 15.73 -7.05 13.45
N ASN A 123 16.14 -5.95 12.84
CA ASN A 123 15.88 -4.62 13.38
C ASN A 123 14.37 -4.32 13.42
N THR A 124 13.63 -4.64 12.36
CA THR A 124 12.17 -4.42 12.30
C THR A 124 11.44 -5.26 13.34
N ILE A 125 11.83 -6.53 13.53
CA ILE A 125 11.27 -7.40 14.58
C ILE A 125 11.46 -6.77 15.97
N ASN A 126 12.65 -6.27 16.27
CA ASN A 126 12.95 -5.62 17.55
C ASN A 126 12.23 -4.27 17.69
N GLU A 127 12.15 -3.45 16.62
CA GLU A 127 11.46 -2.15 16.63
C GLU A 127 9.96 -2.28 16.90
N LEU A 128 9.36 -3.39 16.49
CA LEU A 128 7.92 -3.66 16.62
C LEU A 128 7.56 -4.57 17.81
N ASP A 129 8.55 -5.06 18.59
CA ASP A 129 8.37 -6.03 19.67
C ASP A 129 7.61 -7.30 19.24
N ILE A 130 7.99 -7.84 18.06
CA ILE A 130 7.31 -9.00 17.45
C ILE A 130 8.18 -10.26 17.33
N GLU A 131 9.16 -10.44 18.22
CA GLU A 131 10.08 -11.61 18.21
C GLU A 131 9.32 -12.94 18.25
N LYS A 132 8.17 -12.97 18.90
CA LYS A 132 7.28 -14.15 18.94
C LYS A 132 6.73 -14.58 17.57
N LEU A 133 6.83 -13.70 16.57
CA LEU A 133 6.38 -13.95 15.19
C LEU A 133 7.54 -14.35 14.27
N GLU A 134 8.78 -14.31 14.76
CA GLU A 134 9.97 -14.71 13.99
C GLU A 134 9.91 -16.20 13.64
N ASP A 135 10.26 -16.52 12.40
CA ASP A 135 10.32 -17.88 11.84
C ASP A 135 9.04 -18.72 12.02
N ARG A 136 7.87 -18.07 12.03
CA ARG A 136 6.58 -18.74 12.20
C ARG A 136 5.85 -18.95 10.88
N ASN A 137 4.95 -19.94 10.89
CA ASN A 137 4.04 -20.14 9.77
C ASN A 137 2.95 -19.04 9.77
N VAL A 138 2.95 -18.21 8.73
CA VAL A 138 2.03 -17.08 8.56
C VAL A 138 0.56 -17.53 8.59
N PHE A 139 0.24 -18.69 8.03
CA PHE A 139 -1.16 -19.17 7.99
C PHE A 139 -1.68 -19.58 9.36
N SER A 140 -0.80 -19.90 10.33
CA SER A 140 -1.15 -20.21 11.72
C SER A 140 -1.33 -18.98 12.61
N MET A 141 -0.98 -17.79 12.13
CA MET A 141 -1.10 -16.53 12.86
C MET A 141 -2.55 -16.04 12.93
N SER A 142 -2.89 -15.33 13.99
CA SER A 142 -4.16 -14.59 14.12
C SER A 142 -4.29 -13.46 13.09
N GLY A 143 -5.50 -12.92 12.93
CA GLY A 143 -5.72 -11.79 12.03
C GLY A 143 -4.90 -10.55 12.39
N GLY A 144 -4.77 -10.23 13.67
CA GLY A 144 -3.96 -9.11 14.14
C GLY A 144 -2.45 -9.32 13.93
N GLU A 145 -1.93 -10.52 14.24
CA GLU A 145 -0.53 -10.86 14.00
C GLU A 145 -0.13 -10.81 12.52
N LYS A 146 -1.08 -11.01 11.62
CA LYS A 146 -0.86 -10.90 10.16
C LYS A 146 -0.84 -9.46 9.64
N GLN A 147 -1.28 -8.50 10.43
CA GLN A 147 -1.30 -7.07 10.06
C GLN A 147 -0.10 -6.30 10.62
N LEU A 148 0.64 -6.90 11.53
CA LEU A 148 1.92 -6.40 12.01
C LEU A 148 3.03 -6.64 10.99
#